data_a878485509e0d8c236402e4211bbd5b3
#
_entry.id   a878485509e0d8c236402e4211bbd5b3
#
_cell.length_a   1.000
_cell.length_b   1.000
_cell.length_c   1.000
_cell.angle_alpha   90.00
_cell.angle_beta   90.00
_cell.angle_gamma   90.00
#
_symmetry.space_group_name_H-M   'P 1'
#
loop_
_entity.id
_entity.type
_entity.pdbx_description
1 polymer ?
#
loop_
_entity_poly.entity_id
_entity_poly.type
_entity_poly.pdbx_seq_one_letter_code
_entity_poly.pdbx_strand_id
1 'polypeptide(L)'
;MYLIKSCPFQTDHMQVRTRFAPSPTGFMHLGNIWIALLNWLWTRQNKGKIVLRIEDIDTQRSKPSYIQGILDDLSWLGLDFDEGPGHSFSYGDTIQSQRTHLYEETCRDLLKQGELYPCFCSRARLHAISSAPHANEAVSSYDGHCRNLTEQERAVQTKAPSLRFKVDDCRIEFTDLLK
;
A
#
# COMPACT_ATOMS: atom_id res chain seq x y z
N MET A 1 18.61 1.69 -20.57
CA MET A 1 19.46 1.12 -19.51
C MET A 1 19.54 2.16 -18.40
N TYR A 2 18.53 2.20 -17.53
CA TYR A 2 18.51 3.11 -16.38
C TYR A 2 19.34 2.47 -15.27
N LEU A 3 20.52 2.99 -15.05
CA LEU A 3 21.31 2.71 -13.85
C LEU A 3 20.52 3.25 -12.64
N ILE A 4 19.94 2.36 -11.85
CA ILE A 4 19.56 2.70 -10.49
C ILE A 4 20.87 3.07 -9.78
N LYS A 5 21.09 4.38 -9.62
CA LYS A 5 22.18 4.86 -8.77
C LYS A 5 21.94 4.25 -7.40
N SER A 6 22.85 3.40 -6.97
CA SER A 6 22.92 2.90 -5.60
C SER A 6 22.80 4.10 -4.66
N CYS A 7 21.66 4.18 -3.96
CA CYS A 7 21.53 5.11 -2.86
C CYS A 7 22.60 4.72 -1.84
N PRO A 8 23.57 5.59 -1.53
CA PRO A 8 24.54 5.29 -0.49
C PRO A 8 23.78 5.39 0.85
N PHE A 9 23.22 4.29 1.31
CA PHE A 9 22.84 4.16 2.70
C PHE A 9 24.14 4.15 3.50
N GLN A 10 24.60 5.33 3.89
CA GLN A 10 25.53 5.46 4.99
C GLN A 10 24.85 4.90 6.23
N THR A 11 25.43 3.86 6.80
CA THR A 11 25.01 3.23 8.06
C THR A 11 25.44 4.07 9.26
N ASP A 12 25.14 5.35 9.26
CA ASP A 12 25.10 6.11 10.49
C ASP A 12 23.82 5.73 11.21
N HIS A 13 23.93 5.03 12.31
CA HIS A 13 22.96 4.65 13.33
C HIS A 13 21.49 5.02 13.03
N MET A 14 20.93 4.52 11.93
CA MET A 14 19.52 4.73 11.63
C MET A 14 18.71 3.98 12.68
N GLN A 15 18.04 4.73 13.52
CA GLN A 15 17.11 4.16 14.48
C GLN A 15 16.07 3.30 13.73
N VAL A 16 15.94 2.03 14.11
CA VAL A 16 14.95 1.13 13.53
C VAL A 16 13.56 1.77 13.68
N ARG A 17 12.82 1.85 12.59
CA ARG A 17 11.45 2.35 12.58
C ARG A 17 10.58 1.38 11.79
N THR A 18 9.66 0.72 12.47
CA THR A 18 8.74 -0.23 11.85
C THR A 18 7.32 0.32 11.77
N ARG A 19 6.46 -0.37 11.05
CA ARG A 19 5.07 0.03 10.88
C ARG A 19 4.14 -1.18 10.96
N PHE A 20 3.13 -1.08 11.82
CA PHE A 20 1.95 -1.91 11.74
C PHE A 20 0.81 -1.11 11.09
N ALA A 21 0.20 -1.63 10.03
CA ALA A 21 -0.73 -0.88 9.19
C ALA A 21 -2.02 -1.67 8.92
N PRO A 22 -2.88 -1.84 9.94
CA PRO A 22 -4.13 -2.56 9.79
C PRO A 22 -5.19 -1.73 9.06
N SER A 23 -6.00 -2.41 8.21
CA SER A 23 -7.21 -1.83 7.62
C SER A 23 -8.40 -2.11 8.52
N PRO A 24 -9.16 -1.08 8.97
CA PRO A 24 -10.26 -1.22 9.92
C PRO A 24 -11.55 -1.68 9.23
N THR A 25 -11.49 -2.78 8.48
CA THR A 25 -12.62 -3.39 7.75
C THR A 25 -13.29 -4.53 8.50
N GLY A 26 -12.81 -4.85 9.70
CA GLY A 26 -13.27 -5.87 10.63
C GLY A 26 -12.44 -5.83 11.91
N PHE A 27 -12.77 -6.68 12.87
CA PHE A 27 -11.95 -6.90 14.06
C PHE A 27 -10.64 -7.61 13.69
N MET A 28 -9.60 -7.40 14.51
CA MET A 28 -8.33 -8.09 14.29
C MET A 28 -8.49 -9.60 14.48
N HIS A 29 -7.79 -10.34 13.66
CA HIS A 29 -7.66 -11.79 13.80
C HIS A 29 -6.21 -12.16 14.12
N LEU A 30 -5.98 -13.42 14.46
CA LEU A 30 -4.65 -13.89 14.89
C LEU A 30 -3.52 -13.52 13.91
N GLY A 31 -3.78 -13.53 12.61
CA GLY A 31 -2.79 -13.12 11.60
C GLY A 31 -2.38 -11.65 11.71
N ASN A 32 -3.31 -10.73 12.01
CA ASN A 32 -3.00 -9.33 12.24
C ASN A 32 -2.16 -9.16 13.52
N ILE A 33 -2.56 -9.85 14.60
CA ILE A 33 -1.87 -9.84 15.89
C ILE A 33 -0.44 -10.37 15.74
N TRP A 34 -0.25 -11.44 14.97
CA TRP A 34 1.07 -12.00 14.68
C TRP A 34 2.00 -10.98 14.01
N ILE A 35 1.50 -10.28 12.98
CA ILE A 35 2.28 -9.22 12.31
C ILE A 35 2.58 -8.06 13.25
N ALA A 36 1.61 -7.63 14.07
CA ALA A 36 1.83 -6.61 15.08
C ALA A 36 2.91 -7.01 16.07
N LEU A 37 2.84 -8.24 16.60
CA LEU A 37 3.81 -8.79 17.56
C LEU A 37 5.22 -8.86 16.97
N LEU A 38 5.39 -9.36 15.74
CA LEU A 38 6.72 -9.43 15.12
C LEU A 38 7.32 -8.04 14.92
N ASN A 39 6.53 -7.06 14.46
CA ASN A 39 6.98 -5.67 14.35
C ASN A 39 7.38 -5.10 15.70
N TRP A 40 6.58 -5.36 16.74
CA TRP A 40 6.82 -4.87 18.09
C TRP A 40 8.10 -5.46 18.67
N LEU A 41 8.28 -6.78 18.62
CA LEU A 41 9.47 -7.49 19.13
C LEU A 41 10.74 -6.96 18.45
N TRP A 42 10.74 -6.91 17.12
CA TRP A 42 11.89 -6.40 16.36
C TRP A 42 12.24 -4.96 16.73
N THR A 43 11.22 -4.12 16.82
CA THR A 43 11.40 -2.70 17.12
C THR A 43 11.94 -2.52 18.54
N ARG A 44 11.34 -3.18 19.54
CA ARG A 44 11.75 -3.04 20.94
C ARG A 44 13.13 -3.64 21.19
N GLN A 45 13.48 -4.76 20.56
CA GLN A 45 14.82 -5.34 20.62
C GLN A 45 15.88 -4.36 20.11
N ASN A 46 15.58 -3.61 19.05
CA ASN A 46 16.51 -2.66 18.45
C ASN A 46 16.37 -1.23 19.01
N LYS A 47 15.64 -1.01 20.10
CA LYS A 47 15.37 0.32 20.71
C LYS A 47 14.84 1.33 19.68
N GLY A 48 14.05 0.84 18.72
CA GLY A 48 13.48 1.59 17.61
C GLY A 48 12.14 2.24 17.96
N LYS A 49 11.47 2.76 16.94
CA LYS A 49 10.11 3.32 17.00
C LYS A 49 9.14 2.50 16.17
N ILE A 50 7.94 2.28 16.69
CA ILE A 50 6.86 1.63 15.97
C ILE A 50 5.74 2.63 15.65
N VAL A 51 5.30 2.62 14.40
CA VAL A 51 4.20 3.45 13.90
C VAL A 51 2.96 2.58 13.74
N LEU A 52 1.87 2.97 14.37
CA LEU A 52 0.54 2.46 14.04
C LEU A 52 -0.08 3.35 12.97
N ARG A 53 -0.33 2.79 11.79
CA ARG A 53 -0.98 3.48 10.69
C ARG A 53 -2.33 2.84 10.39
N ILE A 54 -3.41 3.59 10.50
CA ILE A 54 -4.74 3.12 10.16
C ILE A 54 -4.97 3.29 8.65
N GLU A 55 -5.20 2.18 7.94
CA GLU A 55 -5.43 2.19 6.50
C GLU A 55 -6.94 2.12 6.17
N ASP A 56 -7.60 3.24 6.34
CA ASP A 56 -9.05 3.44 6.27
C ASP A 56 -9.55 4.03 4.94
N ILE A 57 -8.76 3.94 3.87
CA ILE A 57 -9.11 4.53 2.56
C ILE A 57 -10.34 3.87 1.91
N ASP A 58 -10.65 2.63 2.25
CA ASP A 58 -11.89 1.95 1.86
C ASP A 58 -13.02 2.39 2.78
N THR A 59 -13.60 3.55 2.50
CA THR A 59 -14.63 4.18 3.34
C THR A 59 -15.93 3.37 3.42
N GLN A 60 -16.18 2.44 2.49
CA GLN A 60 -17.37 1.59 2.53
C GLN A 60 -17.27 0.49 3.58
N ARG A 61 -16.07 -0.04 3.81
CA ARG A 61 -15.84 -1.14 4.76
C ARG A 61 -15.21 -0.68 6.07
N SER A 62 -14.46 0.43 6.05
CA SER A 62 -13.82 0.97 7.25
C SER A 62 -14.85 1.58 8.20
N LYS A 63 -14.77 1.24 9.48
CA LYS A 63 -15.68 1.74 10.51
C LYS A 63 -14.91 2.26 11.72
N PRO A 64 -15.37 3.37 12.34
CA PRO A 64 -14.75 3.90 13.57
C PRO A 64 -14.68 2.87 14.70
N SER A 65 -15.69 1.99 14.83
CA SER A 65 -15.72 0.92 15.83
C SER A 65 -14.60 -0.11 15.64
N TYR A 66 -14.17 -0.37 14.39
CA TYR A 66 -13.04 -1.26 14.13
C TYR A 66 -11.70 -0.58 14.41
N ILE A 67 -11.61 0.75 14.19
CA ILE A 67 -10.42 1.52 14.59
C ILE A 67 -10.25 1.44 16.10
N GLN A 68 -11.33 1.69 16.86
CA GLN A 68 -11.29 1.59 18.31
C GLN A 68 -10.95 0.16 18.77
N GLY A 69 -11.54 -0.86 18.14
CA GLY A 69 -11.22 -2.27 18.43
C GLY A 69 -9.74 -2.59 18.23
N ILE A 70 -9.10 -2.06 17.17
CA ILE A 70 -7.65 -2.22 16.96
C ILE A 70 -6.85 -1.62 18.13
N LEU A 71 -7.22 -0.42 18.57
CA LEU A 71 -6.53 0.26 19.68
C LEU A 71 -6.71 -0.50 21.00
N ASP A 72 -7.92 -0.97 21.27
CA ASP A 72 -8.25 -1.72 22.47
C ASP A 72 -7.52 -3.08 22.51
N ASP A 73 -7.51 -3.81 21.38
CA ASP A 73 -6.82 -5.09 21.26
C ASP A 73 -5.32 -4.94 21.44
N LEU A 74 -4.68 -3.94 20.82
CA LEU A 74 -3.25 -3.68 20.98
C LEU A 74 -2.92 -3.32 22.44
N SER A 75 -3.75 -2.47 23.06
CA SER A 75 -3.60 -2.09 24.47
C SER A 75 -3.72 -3.31 25.40
N TRP A 76 -4.73 -4.17 25.16
CA TRP A 76 -4.94 -5.38 25.96
C TRP A 76 -3.78 -6.37 25.83
N LEU A 77 -3.17 -6.46 24.63
CA LEU A 77 -1.99 -7.31 24.38
C LEU A 77 -0.68 -6.71 24.90
N GLY A 78 -0.68 -5.45 25.37
CA GLY A 78 0.52 -4.74 25.77
C GLY A 78 1.45 -4.36 24.61
N LEU A 79 0.92 -4.26 23.38
CA LEU A 79 1.64 -3.88 22.19
C LEU A 79 1.52 -2.37 21.96
N ASP A 80 2.32 -1.60 22.68
CA ASP A 80 2.38 -0.14 22.58
C ASP A 80 3.01 0.31 21.26
N PHE A 81 2.71 1.55 20.85
CA PHE A 81 3.29 2.21 19.68
C PHE A 81 3.74 3.64 20.02
N ASP A 82 4.76 4.12 19.29
CA ASP A 82 5.37 5.43 19.57
C ASP A 82 4.72 6.55 18.75
N GLU A 83 4.23 6.23 17.56
CA GLU A 83 3.57 7.15 16.64
C GLU A 83 2.25 6.52 16.15
N GLY A 84 1.19 7.31 16.08
CA GLY A 84 -0.11 6.79 15.65
C GLY A 84 -1.28 7.63 16.14
N PRO A 85 -2.52 7.14 16.05
CA PRO A 85 -3.68 7.83 16.59
C PRO A 85 -3.48 8.17 18.06
N GLY A 86 -3.68 9.45 18.42
CA GLY A 86 -3.48 9.94 19.79
C GLY A 86 -2.03 10.23 20.19
N HIS A 87 -1.05 9.98 19.33
CA HIS A 87 0.37 10.32 19.55
C HIS A 87 0.84 11.37 18.56
N SER A 88 1.88 12.13 18.94
CA SER A 88 2.57 13.02 18.00
C SER A 88 3.36 12.22 16.97
N PHE A 89 3.44 12.72 15.75
CA PHE A 89 4.19 12.09 14.66
C PHE A 89 5.00 13.14 13.89
N SER A 90 6.19 12.72 13.45
CA SER A 90 7.14 13.64 12.81
C SER A 90 6.97 13.75 11.29
N TYR A 91 6.22 12.82 10.65
CA TYR A 91 6.17 12.65 9.19
C TYR A 91 4.75 12.69 8.61
N GLY A 92 3.84 13.42 9.24
CA GLY A 92 2.45 13.60 8.82
C GLY A 92 1.50 12.51 9.35
N ASP A 93 0.22 12.65 9.02
CA ASP A 93 -0.86 11.85 9.58
C ASP A 93 -0.68 10.35 9.43
N THR A 94 -1.04 9.62 10.47
CA THR A 94 -0.98 8.16 10.51
C THR A 94 -2.33 7.52 10.17
N ILE A 95 -3.37 8.31 9.90
CA ILE A 95 -4.66 7.87 9.38
C ILE A 95 -4.66 8.11 7.87
N GLN A 96 -4.82 7.06 7.08
CA GLN A 96 -4.63 7.13 5.63
C GLN A 96 -5.62 8.06 4.93
N SER A 97 -6.89 8.09 5.37
CA SER A 97 -7.92 8.98 4.81
C SER A 97 -7.58 10.47 4.95
N GLN A 98 -6.82 10.87 5.95
CA GLN A 98 -6.36 12.24 6.15
C GLN A 98 -5.25 12.66 5.19
N ARG A 99 -4.69 11.72 4.43
CA ARG A 99 -3.61 11.93 3.46
C ARG A 99 -4.09 11.94 1.99
N THR A 100 -5.39 11.93 1.74
CA THR A 100 -5.97 11.81 0.39
C THR A 100 -5.43 12.91 -0.55
N HIS A 101 -5.26 14.13 -0.07
CA HIS A 101 -4.70 15.24 -0.84
C HIS A 101 -3.29 14.93 -1.40
N LEU A 102 -2.42 14.28 -0.61
CA LEU A 102 -1.07 13.88 -1.06
C LEU A 102 -1.15 12.80 -2.15
N TYR A 103 -2.09 11.87 -2.04
CA TYR A 103 -2.27 10.82 -3.04
C TYR A 103 -2.79 11.41 -4.35
N GLU A 104 -3.74 12.34 -4.29
CA GLU A 104 -4.29 13.03 -5.47
C GLU A 104 -3.23 13.88 -6.17
N GLU A 105 -2.40 14.60 -5.42
CA GLU A 105 -1.28 15.37 -5.96
C GLU A 105 -0.28 14.45 -6.66
N THR A 106 0.17 13.40 -5.99
CA THR A 106 1.10 12.42 -6.55
C THR A 106 0.53 11.76 -7.81
N CYS A 107 -0.76 11.36 -7.81
CA CYS A 107 -1.40 10.79 -8.99
C CYS A 107 -1.43 11.77 -10.16
N ARG A 108 -1.71 13.07 -9.91
CA ARG A 108 -1.69 14.10 -10.95
C ARG A 108 -0.31 14.27 -11.57
N ASP A 109 0.73 14.25 -10.74
CA ASP A 109 2.10 14.41 -11.24
C ASP A 109 2.58 13.18 -12.01
N LEU A 110 2.27 11.98 -11.55
CA LEU A 110 2.56 10.74 -12.28
C LEU A 110 1.79 10.63 -13.60
N LEU A 111 0.56 11.16 -13.66
CA LEU A 111 -0.19 11.27 -14.92
C LEU A 111 0.50 12.22 -15.90
N LYS A 112 0.96 13.41 -15.44
CA LYS A 112 1.71 14.36 -16.28
C LYS A 112 3.02 13.78 -16.80
N GLN A 113 3.70 12.97 -15.97
CA GLN A 113 4.94 12.29 -16.35
C GLN A 113 4.69 11.09 -17.29
N GLY A 114 3.44 10.70 -17.48
CA GLY A 114 3.07 9.56 -18.31
C GLY A 114 3.31 8.20 -17.66
N GLU A 115 3.61 8.17 -16.35
CA GLU A 115 3.80 6.94 -15.57
C GLU A 115 2.47 6.26 -15.24
N LEU A 116 1.39 7.03 -15.15
CA LEU A 116 0.03 6.52 -14.98
C LEU A 116 -0.77 6.67 -16.27
N TYR A 117 -1.76 5.80 -16.43
CA TYR A 117 -2.75 5.90 -17.50
C TYR A 117 -4.16 5.51 -17.01
N PRO A 118 -5.22 6.09 -17.59
CA PRO A 118 -6.60 5.74 -17.25
C PRO A 118 -6.97 4.38 -17.83
N CYS A 119 -7.60 3.53 -16.99
CA CYS A 119 -8.10 2.22 -17.37
C CYS A 119 -9.61 2.14 -17.14
N PHE A 120 -10.36 1.82 -18.19
CA PHE A 120 -11.81 1.73 -18.20
C PHE A 120 -12.34 0.30 -18.10
N CYS A 121 -11.48 -0.70 -17.89
CA CYS A 121 -11.87 -2.10 -17.78
C CYS A 121 -12.83 -2.34 -16.61
N SER A 122 -13.86 -3.18 -16.84
CA SER A 122 -14.75 -3.62 -15.78
C SER A 122 -14.07 -4.66 -14.87
N ARG A 123 -14.57 -4.81 -13.64
CA ARG A 123 -14.12 -5.87 -12.74
C ARG A 123 -14.32 -7.27 -13.35
N ALA A 124 -15.45 -7.49 -14.05
CA ALA A 124 -15.73 -8.73 -14.74
C ALA A 124 -14.68 -9.05 -15.81
N ARG A 125 -14.29 -8.04 -16.64
CA ARG A 125 -13.22 -8.22 -17.63
C ARG A 125 -11.89 -8.57 -16.95
N LEU A 126 -11.51 -7.84 -15.92
CA LEU A 126 -10.26 -8.09 -15.19
C LEU A 126 -10.24 -9.48 -14.57
N HIS A 127 -11.36 -9.92 -14.01
CA HIS A 127 -11.50 -11.27 -13.48
C HIS A 127 -11.41 -12.34 -14.57
N ALA A 128 -12.05 -12.13 -15.72
CA ALA A 128 -11.98 -13.07 -16.85
C ALA A 128 -10.55 -13.25 -17.37
N ILE A 129 -9.76 -12.15 -17.43
CA ILE A 129 -8.34 -12.22 -17.79
C ILE A 129 -7.55 -13.00 -16.74
N SER A 130 -7.81 -12.75 -15.45
CA SER A 130 -7.09 -13.43 -14.36
C SER A 130 -7.46 -14.90 -14.22
N SER A 131 -8.61 -15.31 -14.70
CA SER A 131 -9.10 -16.70 -14.65
C SER A 131 -8.79 -17.49 -15.92
N ALA A 132 -8.27 -16.84 -16.98
CA ALA A 132 -7.91 -17.52 -18.22
C ALA A 132 -6.69 -18.44 -17.97
N PRO A 133 -6.74 -19.72 -18.38
CA PRO A 133 -5.61 -20.63 -18.24
C PRO A 133 -4.47 -20.16 -19.15
N HIS A 134 -3.42 -19.61 -18.57
CA HIS A 134 -2.18 -19.34 -19.26
C HIS A 134 -1.26 -20.55 -19.12
N ALA A 135 -0.87 -21.14 -20.23
CA ALA A 135 -0.19 -22.45 -20.30
C ALA A 135 1.18 -22.48 -19.57
N ASN A 136 1.77 -21.33 -19.19
CA ASN A 136 3.12 -21.27 -18.63
C ASN A 136 3.36 -20.17 -17.57
N GLU A 137 2.33 -19.49 -17.05
CA GLU A 137 2.57 -18.38 -16.10
C GLU A 137 1.79 -18.58 -14.80
N ALA A 138 2.52 -18.55 -13.70
CA ALA A 138 1.97 -18.69 -12.33
C ALA A 138 1.14 -17.46 -11.86
N VAL A 139 1.15 -16.36 -12.62
CA VAL A 139 0.42 -15.13 -12.28
C VAL A 139 -0.19 -14.54 -13.54
N SER A 140 -1.52 -14.41 -13.55
CA SER A 140 -2.24 -13.72 -14.61
C SER A 140 -1.98 -12.24 -14.58
N SER A 141 -1.30 -11.72 -15.59
CA SER A 141 -1.02 -10.30 -15.74
C SER A 141 -2.13 -9.60 -16.53
N TYR A 142 -2.36 -8.31 -16.25
CA TYR A 142 -3.26 -7.47 -17.04
C TYR A 142 -2.73 -7.29 -18.47
N ASP A 143 -3.61 -7.49 -19.47
CA ASP A 143 -3.26 -7.46 -20.90
C ASP A 143 -2.89 -6.07 -21.47
N GLY A 144 -2.90 -5.02 -20.66
CA GLY A 144 -2.56 -3.67 -21.10
C GLY A 144 -3.60 -2.98 -21.98
N HIS A 145 -4.80 -3.53 -22.12
CA HIS A 145 -5.86 -3.07 -23.06
C HIS A 145 -6.05 -1.55 -23.11
N CYS A 146 -6.02 -0.85 -21.96
CA CYS A 146 -6.20 0.60 -21.92
C CYS A 146 -4.89 1.39 -21.96
N ARG A 147 -3.73 0.75 -22.02
CA ARG A 147 -2.41 1.41 -21.89
C ARG A 147 -2.16 2.42 -23.00
N ASN A 148 -2.57 2.08 -24.22
CA ASN A 148 -2.26 2.84 -25.44
C ASN A 148 -3.48 3.49 -26.09
N LEU A 149 -4.60 3.66 -25.35
CA LEU A 149 -5.76 4.35 -25.88
C LEU A 149 -5.42 5.80 -26.23
N THR A 150 -5.83 6.23 -27.42
CA THR A 150 -5.77 7.62 -27.87
C THR A 150 -6.73 8.51 -27.08
N GLU A 151 -6.57 9.83 -27.15
CA GLU A 151 -7.50 10.77 -26.51
C GLU A 151 -8.93 10.59 -27.03
N GLN A 152 -9.11 10.34 -28.33
CA GLN A 152 -10.41 10.10 -28.93
C GLN A 152 -11.07 8.83 -28.35
N GLU A 153 -10.32 7.75 -28.24
CA GLU A 153 -10.81 6.49 -27.65
C GLU A 153 -11.11 6.63 -26.15
N ARG A 154 -10.38 7.47 -25.43
CA ARG A 154 -10.68 7.79 -24.01
C ARG A 154 -11.94 8.63 -23.88
N ALA A 155 -12.15 9.61 -24.78
CA ALA A 155 -13.29 10.52 -24.73
C ALA A 155 -14.65 9.83 -24.92
N VAL A 156 -14.69 8.69 -25.63
CA VAL A 156 -15.93 7.92 -25.82
C VAL A 156 -16.24 6.95 -24.67
N GLN A 157 -15.35 6.84 -23.68
CA GLN A 157 -15.59 5.97 -22.53
C GLN A 157 -16.61 6.61 -21.59
N THR A 158 -17.62 5.85 -21.20
CA THR A 158 -18.70 6.31 -20.31
C THR A 158 -18.44 6.01 -18.84
N LYS A 159 -17.49 5.11 -18.56
CA LYS A 159 -17.14 4.68 -17.20
C LYS A 159 -16.04 5.55 -16.62
N ALA A 160 -16.14 5.89 -15.33
CA ALA A 160 -15.05 6.51 -14.60
C ALA A 160 -13.81 5.59 -14.60
N PRO A 161 -12.61 6.10 -14.98
CA PRO A 161 -11.41 5.30 -15.06
C PRO A 161 -10.82 5.00 -13.67
N SER A 162 -10.16 3.84 -13.56
CA SER A 162 -9.14 3.62 -12.54
C SER A 162 -7.79 4.01 -13.10
N LEU A 163 -6.89 4.52 -12.28
CA LEU A 163 -5.51 4.79 -12.67
C LEU A 163 -4.66 3.52 -12.56
N ARG A 164 -3.84 3.27 -13.56
CA ARG A 164 -2.87 2.17 -13.56
C ARG A 164 -1.47 2.72 -13.78
N PHE A 165 -0.52 2.13 -13.05
CA PHE A 165 0.89 2.41 -13.24
C PHE A 165 1.42 1.67 -14.48
N LYS A 166 2.30 2.31 -15.25
CA LYS A 166 3.05 1.65 -16.32
C LYS A 166 4.22 0.91 -15.68
N VAL A 167 4.20 -0.40 -15.81
CA VAL A 167 5.30 -1.24 -15.35
C VAL A 167 5.98 -1.80 -16.60
N ASP A 168 7.27 -1.59 -16.70
CA ASP A 168 8.09 -2.18 -17.75
C ASP A 168 8.39 -3.64 -17.39
N ASP A 169 8.74 -4.44 -18.39
CA ASP A 169 9.19 -5.81 -18.17
C ASP A 169 10.58 -5.79 -17.53
N CYS A 170 10.58 -5.79 -16.20
CA CYS A 170 11.81 -5.78 -15.41
C CYS A 170 11.72 -6.79 -14.26
N ARG A 171 12.85 -7.41 -13.96
CA ARG A 171 13.03 -8.27 -12.80
C ARG A 171 13.54 -7.46 -11.63
N ILE A 172 12.81 -7.50 -10.51
CA ILE A 172 13.20 -6.87 -9.26
C ILE A 172 13.63 -7.98 -8.29
N GLU A 173 14.84 -7.90 -7.80
CA GLU A 173 15.38 -8.84 -6.81
C GLU A 173 15.60 -8.12 -5.49
N PHE A 174 15.27 -8.78 -4.39
CA PHE A 174 15.54 -8.29 -3.04
C PHE A 174 15.85 -9.48 -2.12
N THR A 175 16.54 -9.20 -1.01
CA THR A 175 16.82 -10.20 0.02
C THR A 175 15.81 -10.07 1.14
N ASP A 176 15.06 -11.14 1.41
CA ASP A 176 14.20 -11.24 2.59
C ASP A 176 15.08 -11.60 3.80
N LEU A 177 15.11 -10.72 4.80
CA LEU A 177 15.95 -10.90 6.00
C LEU A 177 15.41 -11.95 6.99
N LEU A 178 14.18 -12.45 6.76
CA LEU A 178 13.53 -13.45 7.63
C LEU A 178 13.57 -14.87 7.03
N LYS A 179 14.09 -15.01 5.81
CA LYS A 179 14.20 -16.30 5.10
C LYS A 179 15.64 -16.65 4.78
#